data_d1afa449247625d1b0ee22b0049e7bc8
#
_entry.id   d1afa449247625d1b0ee22b0049e7bc8
#
_cell.length_a   1.000
_cell.length_b   1.000
_cell.length_c   1.000
_cell.angle_alpha   90.00
_cell.angle_beta   90.00
_cell.angle_gamma   90.00
#
_symmetry.space_group_name_H-M   'P 1'
#
loop_
_entity.id
_entity.type
_entity.pdbx_description
1 polymer ?
#
loop_
_entity_poly.entity_id
_entity_poly.type
_entity_poly.pdbx_seq_one_letter_code
_entity_poly.pdbx_strand_id
1 'polypeptide(L)'
;SHTATHGAFGALAFGIGTSEVEHVLATQTLPQSRPKWMSVSVDGTLPAGVTAKDIILAIIGRIGTGGGIGHVIEYRGSAIRALSMEGRMTVCNMSIEAGARAGLVAPDDTTFAYLEGRAHAPRGKKWEAALDDWRTLRSDETAHFDKSVSLDAATLTPHVTWGTNPAQVASIDALVPSPDDFADATTRDTVARALDYMGLTAGTRIRDIAVDTVFIGSCTNSRIEDLRAAADVAKGRKVKVKRAMVVPGSHAVKQQAEREGLDRIFIDAGFDWREPGCSMCLAMNPDKLAPQERAASTSNRNFEGRQGRGGRTHLVSPAVAAATALTGHFATPKDLA
;
A
#
# COMPACT_ATOMS: atom_id res chain seq x y z
N SER A 1 1.18 -6.44 12.33
CA SER A 1 -0.01 -6.73 11.54
C SER A 1 0.31 -6.95 10.05
N HIS A 2 1.31 -6.28 9.49
CA HIS A 2 1.63 -6.40 8.05
C HIS A 2 2.60 -7.55 7.71
N THR A 3 2.72 -8.56 8.56
CA THR A 3 3.38 -9.85 8.27
C THR A 3 2.77 -10.52 7.03
N ALA A 4 1.50 -10.21 6.71
CA ALA A 4 0.83 -10.63 5.48
C ALA A 4 1.60 -10.26 4.19
N THR A 5 2.54 -9.32 4.24
CA THR A 5 3.46 -9.01 3.13
C THR A 5 4.16 -10.26 2.57
N HIS A 6 4.46 -11.26 3.41
CA HIS A 6 5.08 -12.52 2.99
C HIS A 6 4.18 -13.39 2.10
N GLY A 7 2.88 -13.09 2.05
CA GLY A 7 1.96 -13.71 1.10
C GLY A 7 2.34 -13.50 -0.37
N ALA A 8 3.15 -12.48 -0.68
CA ALA A 8 3.74 -12.27 -2.00
C ALA A 8 4.61 -13.45 -2.48
N PHE A 9 5.10 -14.27 -1.55
CA PHE A 9 5.87 -15.50 -1.81
C PHE A 9 5.01 -16.77 -1.74
N GLY A 10 3.69 -16.65 -1.66
CA GLY A 10 2.79 -17.79 -1.46
C GLY A 10 2.73 -18.31 -0.01
N ALA A 11 3.35 -17.60 0.94
CA ALA A 11 3.36 -17.99 2.34
C ALA A 11 2.10 -17.49 3.07
N LEU A 12 1.39 -18.37 3.77
CA LEU A 12 0.32 -17.97 4.68
C LEU A 12 0.94 -17.34 5.93
N ALA A 13 1.03 -16.03 5.92
CA ALA A 13 1.67 -15.26 6.98
C ALA A 13 0.71 -14.21 7.54
N PHE A 14 0.67 -14.07 8.86
CA PHE A 14 -0.18 -13.10 9.54
C PHE A 14 0.46 -12.60 10.84
N GLY A 15 0.15 -11.38 11.20
CA GLY A 15 0.57 -10.79 12.47
C GLY A 15 -0.30 -11.28 13.61
N ILE A 16 0.30 -11.34 14.80
CA ILE A 16 -0.40 -11.68 16.05
C ILE A 16 -0.24 -10.57 17.07
N GLY A 17 -1.22 -10.44 17.95
CA GLY A 17 -1.22 -9.45 19.05
C GLY A 17 -0.40 -9.91 20.25
N THR A 18 -0.21 -9.00 21.22
CA THR A 18 0.60 -9.27 22.42
C THR A 18 0.12 -10.45 23.24
N SER A 19 -1.19 -10.63 23.42
CA SER A 19 -1.77 -11.79 24.13
C SER A 19 -1.52 -13.11 23.41
N GLU A 20 -1.56 -13.10 22.07
CA GLU A 20 -1.22 -14.28 21.26
C GLU A 20 0.29 -14.58 21.34
N VAL A 21 1.14 -13.53 21.40
CA VAL A 21 2.59 -13.70 21.59
C VAL A 21 2.87 -14.35 22.95
N GLU A 22 2.21 -13.89 24.02
CA GLU A 22 2.31 -14.50 25.36
C GLU A 22 1.95 -15.99 25.32
N HIS A 23 0.83 -16.34 24.67
CA HIS A 23 0.40 -17.74 24.50
C HIS A 23 1.45 -18.57 23.74
N VAL A 24 1.98 -18.04 22.63
CA VAL A 24 3.00 -18.72 21.81
C VAL A 24 4.29 -18.91 22.61
N LEU A 25 4.73 -17.93 23.38
CA LEU A 25 5.93 -18.05 24.22
C LEU A 25 5.75 -19.14 25.30
N ALA A 26 4.56 -19.27 25.87
CA ALA A 26 4.27 -20.25 26.92
C ALA A 26 4.09 -21.68 26.36
N THR A 27 3.44 -21.82 25.19
CA THR A 27 2.94 -23.14 24.72
C THR A 27 3.53 -23.59 23.37
N GLN A 28 4.21 -22.70 22.64
CA GLN A 28 4.67 -22.93 21.26
C GLN A 28 3.53 -23.27 20.29
N THR A 29 2.31 -22.88 20.62
CA THR A 29 1.10 -23.12 19.83
C THR A 29 0.31 -21.84 19.63
N LEU A 30 -0.49 -21.81 18.58
CA LEU A 30 -1.43 -20.70 18.31
C LEU A 30 -2.73 -21.25 17.74
N PRO A 31 -3.83 -21.31 18.53
CA PRO A 31 -5.13 -21.73 18.04
C PRO A 31 -5.63 -20.79 16.95
N GLN A 32 -6.03 -21.34 15.81
CA GLN A 32 -6.58 -20.57 14.69
C GLN A 32 -7.88 -21.20 14.19
N SER A 33 -8.87 -20.35 13.91
CA SER A 33 -10.04 -20.77 13.16
C SER A 33 -9.68 -20.89 11.69
N ARG A 34 -10.19 -21.93 11.02
CA ARG A 34 -10.00 -22.08 9.57
C ARG A 34 -10.64 -20.89 8.84
N PRO A 35 -9.89 -20.09 8.07
CA PRO A 35 -10.46 -19.00 7.30
C PRO A 35 -11.22 -19.52 6.08
N LYS A 36 -12.14 -18.71 5.59
CA LYS A 36 -12.72 -18.86 4.26
C LYS A 36 -11.73 -18.36 3.19
N TRP A 37 -11.98 -18.77 1.95
CA TRP A 37 -11.14 -18.37 0.80
C TRP A 37 -11.85 -17.33 -0.06
N MET A 38 -11.13 -16.26 -0.36
CA MET A 38 -11.60 -15.21 -1.26
C MET A 38 -10.64 -15.06 -2.43
N SER A 39 -11.18 -15.07 -3.65
CA SER A 39 -10.44 -14.76 -4.87
C SER A 39 -10.63 -13.29 -5.24
N VAL A 40 -9.53 -12.60 -5.53
CA VAL A 40 -9.55 -11.27 -6.16
C VAL A 40 -8.74 -11.33 -7.44
N SER A 41 -9.42 -11.28 -8.57
CA SER A 41 -8.80 -11.30 -9.90
C SER A 41 -8.68 -9.88 -10.46
N VAL A 42 -7.49 -9.53 -10.90
CA VAL A 42 -7.23 -8.27 -11.62
C VAL A 42 -6.62 -8.63 -12.97
N ASP A 43 -7.39 -8.47 -14.02
CA ASP A 43 -7.01 -8.86 -15.38
C ASP A 43 -6.85 -7.64 -16.28
N GLY A 44 -6.06 -7.79 -17.34
CA GLY A 44 -5.73 -6.72 -18.28
C GLY A 44 -4.35 -6.11 -18.02
N THR A 45 -4.10 -4.99 -18.69
CA THR A 45 -2.84 -4.24 -18.60
C THR A 45 -3.07 -2.95 -17.82
N LEU A 46 -2.21 -2.66 -16.85
CA LEU A 46 -2.27 -1.42 -16.09
C LEU A 46 -1.96 -0.21 -16.97
N PRO A 47 -2.76 0.86 -16.90
CA PRO A 47 -2.41 2.13 -17.52
C PRO A 47 -1.10 2.72 -16.96
N ALA A 48 -0.40 3.49 -17.77
CA ALA A 48 0.83 4.17 -17.36
C ALA A 48 0.57 5.09 -16.15
N GLY A 49 1.38 4.95 -15.11
CA GLY A 49 1.26 5.71 -13.86
C GLY A 49 0.38 5.04 -12.79
N VAL A 50 -0.26 3.92 -13.10
CA VAL A 50 -0.99 3.09 -12.13
C VAL A 50 -0.04 2.05 -11.55
N THR A 51 -0.06 1.88 -10.24
CA THR A 51 0.86 1.03 -9.48
C THR A 51 0.13 -0.03 -8.67
N ALA A 52 0.87 -0.94 -8.05
CA ALA A 52 0.32 -1.92 -7.11
C ALA A 52 -0.46 -1.28 -5.94
N LYS A 53 -0.06 -0.06 -5.52
CA LYS A 53 -0.78 0.71 -4.49
C LYS A 53 -2.17 1.10 -4.96
N ASP A 54 -2.30 1.50 -6.22
CA ASP A 54 -3.59 1.88 -6.80
C ASP A 54 -4.50 0.67 -6.95
N ILE A 55 -3.94 -0.49 -7.33
CA ILE A 55 -4.69 -1.76 -7.38
C ILE A 55 -5.30 -2.07 -6.01
N ILE A 56 -4.49 -2.10 -4.96
CA ILE A 56 -4.99 -2.50 -3.64
C ILE A 56 -5.95 -1.46 -3.06
N LEU A 57 -5.74 -0.16 -3.31
CA LEU A 57 -6.68 0.89 -2.91
C LEU A 57 -8.01 0.73 -3.66
N ALA A 58 -8.00 0.44 -4.96
CA ALA A 58 -9.22 0.16 -5.73
C ALA A 58 -9.96 -1.08 -5.19
N ILE A 59 -9.24 -2.15 -4.86
CA ILE A 59 -9.82 -3.36 -4.25
C ILE A 59 -10.50 -3.00 -2.93
N ILE A 60 -9.80 -2.29 -2.03
CA ILE A 60 -10.36 -1.91 -0.72
C ILE A 60 -11.55 -0.97 -0.89
N GLY A 61 -11.48 -0.03 -1.84
CA GLY A 61 -12.63 0.82 -2.19
C GLY A 61 -13.86 0.02 -2.65
N ARG A 62 -13.63 -1.07 -3.40
CA ARG A 62 -14.69 -1.94 -3.94
C ARG A 62 -15.33 -2.82 -2.89
N ILE A 63 -14.54 -3.42 -1.97
CA ILE A 63 -15.04 -4.41 -1.00
C ILE A 63 -15.23 -3.83 0.41
N GLY A 64 -14.72 -2.64 0.69
CA GLY A 64 -14.73 -2.02 2.01
C GLY A 64 -13.63 -2.56 2.94
N THR A 65 -13.42 -1.88 4.07
CA THR A 65 -12.46 -2.27 5.11
C THR A 65 -12.84 -3.57 5.84
N GLY A 66 -14.07 -4.03 5.68
CA GLY A 66 -14.59 -5.28 6.27
C GLY A 66 -14.83 -6.40 5.25
N GLY A 67 -14.60 -6.15 3.96
CA GLY A 67 -14.95 -7.08 2.89
C GLY A 67 -14.24 -8.43 2.93
N GLY A 68 -13.05 -8.46 3.51
CA GLY A 68 -12.21 -9.65 3.70
C GLY A 68 -12.29 -10.30 5.07
N ILE A 69 -13.15 -9.82 5.98
CA ILE A 69 -13.25 -10.38 7.33
C ILE A 69 -13.55 -11.90 7.27
N GLY A 70 -12.76 -12.67 8.03
CA GLY A 70 -12.85 -14.14 8.07
C GLY A 70 -12.27 -14.85 6.85
N HIS A 71 -11.66 -14.14 5.92
CA HIS A 71 -11.07 -14.72 4.70
C HIS A 71 -9.54 -14.57 4.65
N VAL A 72 -8.94 -15.46 3.90
CA VAL A 72 -7.63 -15.26 3.27
C VAL A 72 -7.89 -14.95 1.79
N ILE A 73 -7.24 -13.91 1.28
CA ILE A 73 -7.42 -13.47 -0.11
C ILE A 73 -6.32 -14.07 -0.98
N GLU A 74 -6.68 -14.74 -2.06
CA GLU A 74 -5.77 -15.05 -3.17
C GLU A 74 -5.93 -13.99 -4.27
N TYR A 75 -4.84 -13.26 -4.54
CA TYR A 75 -4.78 -12.31 -5.64
C TYR A 75 -4.34 -13.03 -6.92
N ARG A 76 -5.12 -12.86 -7.99
CA ARG A 76 -4.99 -13.58 -9.27
C ARG A 76 -5.14 -12.60 -10.43
N GLY A 77 -4.99 -13.13 -11.64
CA GLY A 77 -5.18 -12.38 -12.89
C GLY A 77 -3.87 -11.93 -13.52
N SER A 78 -3.96 -11.50 -14.77
CA SER A 78 -2.80 -11.15 -15.59
C SER A 78 -2.06 -9.93 -15.04
N ALA A 79 -2.77 -8.92 -14.52
CA ALA A 79 -2.16 -7.74 -13.94
C ALA A 79 -1.39 -8.06 -12.65
N ILE A 80 -1.90 -8.98 -11.80
CA ILE A 80 -1.19 -9.41 -10.59
C ILE A 80 0.06 -10.20 -10.93
N ARG A 81 -0.01 -11.10 -11.93
CA ARG A 81 1.17 -11.86 -12.38
C ARG A 81 2.26 -10.97 -12.97
N ALA A 82 1.87 -9.88 -13.63
CA ALA A 82 2.80 -8.91 -14.22
C ALA A 82 3.48 -7.99 -13.18
N LEU A 83 3.02 -7.96 -11.93
CA LEU A 83 3.66 -7.18 -10.87
C LEU A 83 5.04 -7.72 -10.54
N SER A 84 5.96 -6.83 -10.21
CA SER A 84 7.21 -7.14 -9.52
C SER A 84 6.92 -7.77 -8.15
N MET A 85 7.94 -8.37 -7.51
CA MET A 85 7.78 -8.87 -6.15
C MET A 85 7.44 -7.76 -5.16
N GLU A 86 8.02 -6.59 -5.31
CA GLU A 86 7.73 -5.41 -4.49
C GLU A 86 6.26 -4.97 -4.66
N GLY A 87 5.74 -4.99 -5.88
CA GLY A 87 4.34 -4.72 -6.15
C GLY A 87 3.40 -5.75 -5.50
N ARG A 88 3.73 -7.05 -5.59
CA ARG A 88 2.98 -8.12 -4.90
C ARG A 88 3.02 -7.96 -3.38
N MET A 89 4.18 -7.58 -2.83
CA MET A 89 4.32 -7.27 -1.40
C MET A 89 3.40 -6.11 -0.98
N THR A 90 3.25 -5.08 -1.81
CA THR A 90 2.34 -3.96 -1.54
C THR A 90 0.89 -4.42 -1.48
N VAL A 91 0.45 -5.24 -2.44
CA VAL A 91 -0.92 -5.78 -2.47
C VAL A 91 -1.19 -6.67 -1.25
N CYS A 92 -0.29 -7.62 -0.96
CA CYS A 92 -0.44 -8.52 0.19
C CYS A 92 -0.35 -7.78 1.53
N ASN A 93 0.51 -6.76 1.64
CA ASN A 93 0.63 -5.92 2.83
C ASN A 93 -0.73 -5.31 3.22
N MET A 94 -1.44 -4.74 2.25
CA MET A 94 -2.69 -4.02 2.52
C MET A 94 -3.95 -4.92 2.52
N SER A 95 -3.81 -6.24 2.46
CA SER A 95 -4.92 -7.17 2.67
C SER A 95 -5.58 -6.99 4.05
N ILE A 96 -4.79 -6.58 5.03
CA ILE A 96 -5.26 -6.32 6.40
C ILE A 96 -6.20 -5.12 6.44
N GLU A 97 -5.98 -4.11 5.62
CA GLU A 97 -6.84 -2.93 5.50
C GLU A 97 -8.20 -3.26 4.85
N ALA A 98 -8.29 -4.37 4.12
CA ALA A 98 -9.54 -4.96 3.64
C ALA A 98 -10.23 -5.86 4.70
N GLY A 99 -9.64 -6.00 5.89
CA GLY A 99 -10.13 -6.87 6.97
C GLY A 99 -9.74 -8.35 6.83
N ALA A 100 -8.96 -8.71 5.81
CA ALA A 100 -8.57 -10.10 5.60
C ALA A 100 -7.54 -10.58 6.63
N ARG A 101 -7.50 -11.89 6.88
CA ARG A 101 -6.51 -12.53 7.75
C ARG A 101 -5.11 -12.50 7.12
N ALA A 102 -5.03 -12.72 5.82
CA ALA A 102 -3.82 -12.67 5.01
C ALA A 102 -4.19 -12.45 3.54
N GLY A 103 -3.19 -12.11 2.72
CA GLY A 103 -3.29 -12.08 1.27
C GLY A 103 -2.15 -12.89 0.66
N LEU A 104 -2.42 -13.61 -0.41
CA LEU A 104 -1.49 -14.51 -1.07
C LEU A 104 -1.42 -14.21 -2.56
N VAL A 105 -0.23 -14.37 -3.14
CA VAL A 105 -0.02 -14.51 -4.59
C VAL A 105 0.68 -15.85 -4.79
N ALA A 106 0.15 -16.69 -5.70
CA ALA A 106 0.80 -17.97 -6.00
C ALA A 106 2.23 -17.76 -6.49
N PRO A 107 3.23 -18.50 -5.98
CA PRO A 107 4.60 -18.36 -6.42
C PRO A 107 4.73 -18.77 -7.90
N ASP A 108 5.52 -18.00 -8.64
CA ASP A 108 5.80 -18.21 -10.06
C ASP A 108 7.26 -17.83 -10.39
N ASP A 109 7.61 -17.81 -11.67
CA ASP A 109 8.98 -17.51 -12.11
C ASP A 109 9.48 -16.13 -11.63
N THR A 110 8.59 -15.14 -11.46
CA THR A 110 8.95 -13.84 -10.84
C THR A 110 9.39 -14.03 -9.40
N THR A 111 8.68 -14.87 -8.65
CA THR A 111 9.02 -15.22 -7.25
C THR A 111 10.35 -15.98 -7.19
N PHE A 112 10.54 -16.94 -8.09
CA PHE A 112 11.75 -17.77 -8.11
C PHE A 112 12.98 -16.94 -8.47
N ALA A 113 12.90 -16.11 -9.50
CA ALA A 113 13.99 -15.20 -9.87
C ALA A 113 14.35 -14.20 -8.75
N TYR A 114 13.37 -13.75 -7.98
CA TYR A 114 13.61 -12.87 -6.83
C TYR A 114 14.33 -13.58 -5.69
N LEU A 115 14.07 -14.86 -5.46
CA LEU A 115 14.66 -15.67 -4.37
C LEU A 115 16.04 -16.22 -4.72
N GLU A 116 16.32 -16.47 -6.00
CA GLU A 116 17.55 -17.07 -6.46
C GLU A 116 18.78 -16.28 -5.99
N GLY A 117 19.76 -16.99 -5.44
CA GLY A 117 21.02 -16.40 -4.97
C GLY A 117 20.94 -15.62 -3.66
N ARG A 118 19.77 -15.45 -3.05
CA ARG A 118 19.68 -14.77 -1.74
C ARG A 118 20.34 -15.60 -0.63
N ALA A 119 20.80 -14.90 0.41
CA ALA A 119 21.64 -15.49 1.45
C ALA A 119 21.03 -16.73 2.12
N HIS A 120 19.72 -16.74 2.31
CA HIS A 120 19.00 -17.82 3.01
C HIS A 120 18.17 -18.71 2.06
N ALA A 121 18.23 -18.47 0.74
CA ALA A 121 17.58 -19.34 -0.22
C ALA A 121 18.30 -20.68 -0.34
N PRO A 122 17.57 -21.78 -0.62
CA PRO A 122 18.20 -23.07 -0.92
C PRO A 122 19.20 -22.95 -2.08
N ARG A 123 20.16 -23.89 -2.16
CA ARG A 123 21.18 -23.89 -3.22
C ARG A 123 21.36 -25.28 -3.81
N GLY A 124 21.79 -25.36 -5.08
CA GLY A 124 22.06 -26.62 -5.79
C GLY A 124 20.83 -27.53 -5.80
N LYS A 125 20.98 -28.81 -5.54
CA LYS A 125 19.88 -29.79 -5.54
C LYS A 125 18.71 -29.44 -4.61
N LYS A 126 18.98 -28.70 -3.52
CA LYS A 126 17.90 -28.24 -2.63
C LYS A 126 17.08 -27.11 -3.27
N TRP A 127 17.70 -26.30 -4.12
CA TRP A 127 17.00 -25.28 -4.89
C TRP A 127 16.09 -25.91 -5.94
N GLU A 128 16.59 -26.90 -6.68
CA GLU A 128 15.80 -27.63 -7.68
C GLU A 128 14.58 -28.32 -7.04
N ALA A 129 14.78 -29.03 -5.93
CA ALA A 129 13.69 -29.65 -5.19
C ALA A 129 12.68 -28.63 -4.64
N ALA A 130 13.15 -27.45 -4.19
CA ALA A 130 12.28 -26.39 -3.74
C ALA A 130 11.44 -25.79 -4.89
N LEU A 131 12.02 -25.60 -6.08
CA LEU A 131 11.29 -25.13 -7.25
C LEU A 131 10.19 -26.10 -7.65
N ASP A 132 10.48 -27.42 -7.65
CA ASP A 132 9.51 -28.46 -7.98
C ASP A 132 8.32 -28.43 -7.01
N ASP A 133 8.61 -28.30 -5.71
CA ASP A 133 7.58 -28.16 -4.67
C ASP A 133 6.77 -26.87 -4.82
N TRP A 134 7.43 -25.72 -4.94
CA TRP A 134 6.77 -24.40 -5.02
C TRP A 134 5.87 -24.23 -6.25
N ARG A 135 6.22 -24.89 -7.38
CA ARG A 135 5.37 -24.91 -8.57
C ARG A 135 4.02 -25.60 -8.33
N THR A 136 3.93 -26.48 -7.34
CA THR A 136 2.69 -27.16 -6.98
C THR A 136 1.74 -26.31 -6.14
N LEU A 137 2.23 -25.18 -5.58
CA LEU A 137 1.45 -24.33 -4.67
C LEU A 137 0.45 -23.41 -5.37
N ARG A 138 0.30 -23.53 -6.67
CA ARG A 138 -0.72 -22.82 -7.44
C ARG A 138 -2.08 -23.47 -7.22
N SER A 139 -3.11 -22.65 -6.98
CA SER A 139 -4.50 -23.15 -6.93
C SER A 139 -4.94 -23.76 -8.26
N ASP A 140 -5.66 -24.85 -8.18
CA ASP A 140 -6.25 -25.51 -9.34
C ASP A 140 -7.25 -24.60 -10.06
N GLU A 141 -7.50 -24.84 -11.35
CA GLU A 141 -8.48 -24.08 -12.11
C GLU A 141 -9.91 -24.25 -11.56
N THR A 142 -10.19 -25.42 -10.98
CA THR A 142 -11.47 -25.77 -10.37
C THR A 142 -11.54 -25.41 -8.87
N ALA A 143 -10.55 -24.73 -8.31
CA ALA A 143 -10.54 -24.36 -6.91
C ALA A 143 -11.77 -23.56 -6.54
N HIS A 144 -12.44 -23.96 -5.47
CA HIS A 144 -13.62 -23.28 -4.94
C HIS A 144 -13.22 -22.13 -4.02
N PHE A 145 -13.83 -20.96 -4.24
CA PHE A 145 -13.71 -19.79 -3.38
C PHE A 145 -15.07 -19.43 -2.80
N ASP A 146 -15.12 -19.13 -1.50
CA ASP A 146 -16.34 -18.69 -0.82
C ASP A 146 -16.82 -17.32 -1.34
N LYS A 147 -15.89 -16.49 -1.82
CA LYS A 147 -16.15 -15.18 -2.39
C LYS A 147 -15.20 -14.88 -3.53
N SER A 148 -15.70 -14.25 -4.59
CA SER A 148 -14.87 -13.83 -5.74
C SER A 148 -15.17 -12.39 -6.12
N VAL A 149 -14.12 -11.63 -6.46
CA VAL A 149 -14.19 -10.25 -6.95
C VAL A 149 -13.28 -10.14 -8.15
N SER A 150 -13.73 -9.42 -9.18
CA SER A 150 -12.96 -9.16 -10.39
C SER A 150 -12.88 -7.68 -10.67
N LEU A 151 -11.69 -7.22 -11.09
CA LEU A 151 -11.42 -5.87 -11.55
C LEU A 151 -10.75 -5.92 -12.93
N ASP A 152 -11.10 -4.97 -13.78
CA ASP A 152 -10.39 -4.72 -15.03
C ASP A 152 -9.25 -3.73 -14.78
N ALA A 153 -8.01 -4.17 -14.95
CA ALA A 153 -6.82 -3.35 -14.75
C ALA A 153 -6.80 -2.12 -15.68
N ALA A 154 -7.35 -2.23 -16.88
CA ALA A 154 -7.36 -1.14 -17.86
C ALA A 154 -8.21 0.07 -17.41
N THR A 155 -9.15 -0.14 -16.49
CA THR A 155 -10.02 0.93 -15.95
C THR A 155 -9.44 1.64 -14.74
N LEU A 156 -8.32 1.13 -14.20
CA LEU A 156 -7.72 1.71 -13.01
C LEU A 156 -7.00 3.01 -13.32
N THR A 157 -7.02 3.90 -12.35
CA THR A 157 -6.36 5.20 -12.36
C THR A 157 -5.52 5.35 -11.09
N PRO A 158 -4.61 6.32 -10.99
CA PRO A 158 -4.03 6.68 -9.71
C PRO A 158 -5.12 7.02 -8.69
N HIS A 159 -5.03 6.46 -7.49
CA HIS A 159 -6.03 6.59 -6.44
C HIS A 159 -5.54 7.45 -5.28
N VAL A 160 -6.48 8.17 -4.67
CA VAL A 160 -6.26 9.00 -3.47
C VAL A 160 -7.38 8.71 -2.46
N THR A 161 -7.04 8.42 -1.22
CA THR A 161 -8.06 8.35 -0.17
C THR A 161 -8.52 9.76 0.18
N TRP A 162 -9.83 10.01 0.20
CA TRP A 162 -10.41 11.31 0.52
C TRP A 162 -10.92 11.41 1.97
N GLY A 163 -11.05 10.26 2.66
CA GLY A 163 -11.62 10.20 4.00
C GLY A 163 -10.68 9.63 5.05
N THR A 164 -11.25 9.05 6.10
CA THR A 164 -10.55 8.61 7.32
C THR A 164 -10.29 7.11 7.37
N ASN A 165 -10.47 6.39 6.27
CA ASN A 165 -10.10 4.98 6.13
C ASN A 165 -9.75 4.65 4.67
N PRO A 166 -9.04 3.54 4.39
CA PRO A 166 -8.58 3.18 3.05
C PRO A 166 -9.69 2.86 2.03
N ALA A 167 -10.94 2.56 2.48
CA ALA A 167 -12.07 2.33 1.57
C ALA A 167 -12.70 3.64 1.08
N GLN A 168 -12.46 4.75 1.77
CA GLN A 168 -12.87 6.08 1.34
C GLN A 168 -11.84 6.63 0.34
N VAL A 169 -11.85 6.08 -0.85
CA VAL A 169 -10.87 6.29 -1.92
C VAL A 169 -11.57 6.59 -3.25
N ALA A 170 -10.92 7.37 -4.09
CA ALA A 170 -11.40 7.68 -5.44
C ALA A 170 -10.23 7.87 -6.40
N SER A 171 -10.54 7.90 -7.71
CA SER A 171 -9.58 8.34 -8.73
C SER A 171 -9.06 9.74 -8.41
N ILE A 172 -7.80 10.01 -8.69
CA ILE A 172 -7.21 11.35 -8.56
C ILE A 172 -7.97 12.40 -9.42
N ASP A 173 -8.64 11.96 -10.46
CA ASP A 173 -9.42 12.81 -11.38
C ASP A 173 -10.88 12.98 -10.94
N ALA A 174 -11.30 12.31 -9.86
CA ALA A 174 -12.67 12.40 -9.35
C ALA A 174 -12.91 13.64 -8.49
N LEU A 175 -14.18 13.82 -8.17
CA LEU A 175 -14.62 14.76 -7.14
C LEU A 175 -14.69 14.06 -5.78
N VAL A 176 -14.52 14.83 -4.72
CA VAL A 176 -14.83 14.41 -3.34
C VAL A 176 -16.33 14.09 -3.28
N PRO A 177 -16.73 12.86 -2.86
CA PRO A 177 -18.14 12.48 -2.89
C PRO A 177 -18.98 13.27 -1.89
N SER A 178 -20.29 13.39 -2.21
CA SER A 178 -21.28 13.93 -1.28
C SER A 178 -21.86 12.80 -0.40
N PRO A 179 -22.26 13.07 0.85
CA PRO A 179 -23.09 12.15 1.60
C PRO A 179 -24.36 11.72 0.83
N ASP A 180 -24.91 12.58 0.01
CA ASP A 180 -26.12 12.32 -0.78
C ASP A 180 -25.93 11.32 -1.92
N ASP A 181 -24.67 11.01 -2.28
CA ASP A 181 -24.35 9.97 -3.27
C ASP A 181 -24.61 8.55 -2.74
N PHE A 182 -24.89 8.41 -1.43
CA PHE A 182 -25.08 7.12 -0.76
C PHE A 182 -26.52 6.90 -0.30
N ALA A 183 -27.09 5.73 -0.63
CA ALA A 183 -28.45 5.40 -0.28
C ALA A 183 -28.66 5.12 1.22
N ASP A 184 -27.65 4.50 1.87
CA ASP A 184 -27.71 4.09 3.28
C ASP A 184 -27.40 5.27 4.22
N ALA A 185 -28.27 5.49 5.21
CA ALA A 185 -28.16 6.58 6.16
C ALA A 185 -26.88 6.51 7.01
N THR A 186 -26.50 5.31 7.46
CA THR A 186 -25.27 5.11 8.25
C THR A 186 -24.02 5.45 7.44
N THR A 187 -24.02 5.10 6.15
CA THR A 187 -22.95 5.48 5.22
C THR A 187 -22.90 6.98 5.02
N ARG A 188 -24.06 7.67 4.83
CA ARG A 188 -24.11 9.13 4.73
C ARG A 188 -23.51 9.81 5.94
N ASP A 189 -23.88 9.39 7.15
CA ASP A 189 -23.34 9.93 8.40
C ASP A 189 -21.83 9.70 8.53
N THR A 190 -21.35 8.55 8.08
CA THR A 190 -19.92 8.23 8.09
C THR A 190 -19.14 9.09 7.10
N VAL A 191 -19.68 9.31 5.91
CA VAL A 191 -19.11 10.20 4.89
C VAL A 191 -19.10 11.65 5.40
N ALA A 192 -20.20 12.14 5.95
CA ALA A 192 -20.28 13.49 6.50
C ALA A 192 -19.21 13.74 7.58
N ARG A 193 -19.07 12.82 8.54
CA ARG A 193 -18.02 12.89 9.58
C ARG A 193 -16.61 12.85 9.00
N ALA A 194 -16.39 12.01 8.00
CA ALA A 194 -15.07 11.92 7.36
C ALA A 194 -14.72 13.23 6.63
N LEU A 195 -15.67 13.85 5.92
CA LEU A 195 -15.47 15.13 5.25
C LEU A 195 -15.19 16.26 6.26
N ASP A 196 -15.93 16.32 7.35
CA ASP A 196 -15.71 17.27 8.43
C ASP A 196 -14.30 17.13 9.03
N TYR A 197 -13.90 15.92 9.43
CA TYR A 197 -12.56 15.67 9.95
C TYR A 197 -11.47 16.04 8.95
N MET A 198 -11.63 15.62 7.68
CA MET A 198 -10.69 15.91 6.62
C MET A 198 -10.73 17.37 6.14
N GLY A 199 -11.72 18.15 6.58
CA GLY A 199 -11.93 19.55 6.15
C GLY A 199 -12.07 19.64 4.63
N LEU A 200 -12.90 18.76 4.06
CA LEU A 200 -13.18 18.70 2.64
C LEU A 200 -14.65 19.04 2.36
N THR A 201 -14.87 19.74 1.26
CA THR A 201 -16.21 20.02 0.75
C THR A 201 -16.54 19.03 -0.37
N ALA A 202 -17.74 18.44 -0.33
CA ALA A 202 -18.24 17.60 -1.41
C ALA A 202 -18.19 18.35 -2.76
N GLY A 203 -17.85 17.64 -3.83
CA GLY A 203 -17.70 18.22 -5.15
C GLY A 203 -16.36 18.92 -5.42
N THR A 204 -15.48 19.04 -4.43
CA THR A 204 -14.10 19.52 -4.66
C THR A 204 -13.36 18.52 -5.54
N ARG A 205 -12.63 18.97 -6.55
CA ARG A 205 -11.74 18.10 -7.32
C ARG A 205 -10.61 17.61 -6.43
N ILE A 206 -10.31 16.32 -6.44
CA ILE A 206 -9.19 15.78 -5.65
C ILE A 206 -7.87 16.46 -6.01
N ARG A 207 -7.65 16.78 -7.27
CA ARG A 207 -6.46 17.52 -7.75
C ARG A 207 -6.30 18.92 -7.16
N ASP A 208 -7.40 19.55 -6.76
CA ASP A 208 -7.38 20.93 -6.21
C ASP A 208 -7.10 20.96 -4.69
N ILE A 209 -7.04 19.79 -4.04
CA ILE A 209 -6.76 19.67 -2.61
C ILE A 209 -5.28 20.01 -2.34
N ALA A 210 -5.04 21.10 -1.63
CA ALA A 210 -3.70 21.50 -1.21
C ALA A 210 -3.14 20.54 -0.14
N VAL A 211 -1.84 20.28 -0.18
CA VAL A 211 -1.11 19.38 0.71
C VAL A 211 0.04 20.12 1.38
N ASP A 212 0.16 19.99 2.71
CA ASP A 212 1.21 20.63 3.51
C ASP A 212 2.47 19.76 3.61
N THR A 213 2.28 18.44 3.75
CA THR A 213 3.36 17.47 4.05
C THR A 213 3.26 16.27 3.11
N VAL A 214 4.41 15.76 2.69
CA VAL A 214 4.51 14.49 1.94
C VAL A 214 5.38 13.51 2.70
N PHE A 215 4.89 12.28 2.84
CA PHE A 215 5.60 11.17 3.47
C PHE A 215 5.72 9.99 2.49
N ILE A 216 6.96 9.66 2.13
CA ILE A 216 7.31 8.46 1.36
C ILE A 216 8.00 7.50 2.32
N GLY A 217 7.33 6.40 2.69
CA GLY A 217 7.81 5.50 3.71
C GLY A 217 6.84 4.36 3.99
N SER A 218 6.96 3.75 5.18
CA SER A 218 6.14 2.63 5.63
C SER A 218 6.54 1.28 5.03
N CYS A 219 6.18 0.19 5.70
CA CYS A 219 6.36 -1.18 5.20
C CYS A 219 5.61 -1.46 3.88
N THR A 220 4.68 -0.58 3.51
CA THR A 220 3.90 -0.70 2.28
C THR A 220 4.70 -0.27 1.06
N ASN A 221 5.29 0.93 1.10
CA ASN A 221 5.95 1.57 -0.05
C ASN A 221 7.21 2.35 0.36
N SER A 222 8.26 1.62 0.71
CA SER A 222 9.59 2.17 0.92
C SER A 222 10.69 1.17 0.57
N ARG A 223 10.39 0.24 -0.35
CA ARG A 223 11.36 -0.66 -0.96
C ARG A 223 12.15 0.08 -2.03
N ILE A 224 13.21 -0.53 -2.52
CA ILE A 224 14.10 0.15 -3.49
C ILE A 224 13.36 0.57 -4.76
N GLU A 225 12.41 -0.22 -5.25
CA GLU A 225 11.59 0.09 -6.42
C GLU A 225 10.71 1.33 -6.19
N ASP A 226 10.09 1.42 -5.01
CA ASP A 226 9.28 2.59 -4.61
C ASP A 226 10.12 3.87 -4.57
N LEU A 227 11.33 3.78 -4.01
CA LEU A 227 12.26 4.90 -3.93
C LEU A 227 12.76 5.34 -5.30
N ARG A 228 13.07 4.39 -6.20
CA ARG A 228 13.45 4.69 -7.58
C ARG A 228 12.31 5.42 -8.31
N ALA A 229 11.08 4.91 -8.23
CA ALA A 229 9.93 5.52 -8.88
C ALA A 229 9.67 6.96 -8.37
N ALA A 230 9.80 7.19 -7.08
CA ALA A 230 9.66 8.53 -6.51
C ALA A 230 10.83 9.46 -6.86
N ALA A 231 12.06 8.94 -6.87
CA ALA A 231 13.25 9.70 -7.24
C ALA A 231 13.23 10.14 -8.71
N ASP A 232 12.77 9.29 -9.61
CA ASP A 232 12.63 9.63 -11.04
C ASP A 232 11.70 10.82 -11.24
N VAL A 233 10.64 10.91 -10.45
CA VAL A 233 9.71 12.06 -10.45
C VAL A 233 10.36 13.31 -9.84
N ALA A 234 11.13 13.16 -8.76
CA ALA A 234 11.74 14.28 -8.03
C ALA A 234 12.97 14.87 -8.74
N LYS A 235 13.63 14.08 -9.59
CA LYS A 235 14.91 14.44 -10.21
C LYS A 235 14.87 15.77 -10.97
N GLY A 236 15.77 16.69 -10.60
CA GLY A 236 15.89 18.00 -11.23
C GLY A 236 14.79 19.00 -10.88
N ARG A 237 13.94 18.69 -9.90
CA ARG A 237 12.81 19.53 -9.47
C ARG A 237 12.96 19.93 -8.00
N LYS A 238 12.08 20.80 -7.53
CA LYS A 238 12.06 21.26 -6.12
C LYS A 238 10.68 21.08 -5.51
N VAL A 239 10.65 20.66 -4.23
CA VAL A 239 9.40 20.55 -3.45
C VAL A 239 8.77 21.93 -3.24
N LYS A 240 7.43 21.95 -3.23
CA LYS A 240 6.61 23.14 -2.93
C LYS A 240 5.81 23.00 -1.64
N VAL A 241 5.70 21.78 -1.10
CA VAL A 241 5.08 21.53 0.21
C VAL A 241 5.97 22.05 1.34
N LYS A 242 5.38 22.29 2.51
CA LYS A 242 6.11 22.76 3.69
C LYS A 242 7.14 21.76 4.20
N ARG A 243 6.83 20.44 4.09
CA ARG A 243 7.70 19.36 4.52
C ARG A 243 7.52 18.16 3.61
N ALA A 244 8.63 17.60 3.16
CA ALA A 244 8.65 16.35 2.41
C ALA A 244 9.71 15.43 3.00
N MET A 245 9.37 14.17 3.30
CA MET A 245 10.31 13.24 3.89
C MET A 245 10.28 11.89 3.20
N VAL A 246 11.45 11.25 3.15
CA VAL A 246 11.64 9.90 2.63
C VAL A 246 12.29 9.04 3.70
N VAL A 247 11.63 7.93 4.02
CA VAL A 247 12.06 6.96 5.03
C VAL A 247 12.26 5.61 4.37
N PRO A 248 13.49 5.16 4.12
CA PRO A 248 13.77 3.84 3.55
C PRO A 248 13.23 2.70 4.41
N GLY A 249 12.81 1.60 3.80
CA GLY A 249 12.14 0.48 4.48
C GLY A 249 13.05 -0.36 5.38
N SER A 250 14.36 -0.31 5.16
CA SER A 250 15.38 -1.01 5.97
C SER A 250 16.76 -0.40 5.74
N HIS A 251 17.71 -0.73 6.62
CA HIS A 251 19.12 -0.33 6.42
C HIS A 251 19.70 -0.84 5.11
N ALA A 252 19.34 -2.07 4.69
CA ALA A 252 19.79 -2.61 3.41
C ALA A 252 19.25 -1.81 2.22
N VAL A 253 17.98 -1.43 2.25
CA VAL A 253 17.37 -0.56 1.24
C VAL A 253 18.00 0.82 1.25
N LYS A 254 18.24 1.42 2.42
CA LYS A 254 18.92 2.71 2.55
C LYS A 254 20.29 2.69 1.91
N GLN A 255 21.13 1.71 2.29
CA GLN A 255 22.46 1.54 1.72
C GLN A 255 22.44 1.34 0.19
N GLN A 256 21.45 0.59 -0.31
CA GLN A 256 21.29 0.41 -1.75
C GLN A 256 20.90 1.72 -2.43
N ALA A 257 19.93 2.45 -1.89
CA ALA A 257 19.47 3.73 -2.42
C ALA A 257 20.64 4.77 -2.46
N GLU A 258 21.46 4.81 -1.41
CA GLU A 258 22.63 5.68 -1.33
C GLU A 258 23.71 5.30 -2.36
N ARG A 259 23.95 3.98 -2.57
CA ARG A 259 24.87 3.53 -3.65
C ARG A 259 24.37 3.90 -5.05
N GLU A 260 23.05 3.95 -5.24
CA GLU A 260 22.41 4.35 -6.49
C GLU A 260 22.27 5.88 -6.62
N GLY A 261 22.61 6.65 -5.58
CA GLY A 261 22.52 8.12 -5.55
C GLY A 261 21.10 8.66 -5.42
N LEU A 262 20.13 7.83 -5.01
CA LEU A 262 18.74 8.26 -4.83
C LEU A 262 18.58 9.26 -3.69
N ASP A 263 19.37 9.12 -2.62
CA ASP A 263 19.45 10.07 -1.51
C ASP A 263 19.76 11.48 -1.98
N ARG A 264 20.72 11.61 -2.89
CA ARG A 264 21.14 12.91 -3.48
C ARG A 264 20.00 13.53 -4.27
N ILE A 265 19.29 12.73 -5.08
CA ILE A 265 18.14 13.22 -5.84
C ILE A 265 17.06 13.77 -4.89
N PHE A 266 16.76 13.07 -3.81
CA PHE A 266 15.76 13.53 -2.83
C PHE A 266 16.22 14.77 -2.07
N ILE A 267 17.45 14.79 -1.56
CA ILE A 267 18.03 15.93 -0.85
C ILE A 267 18.10 17.17 -1.76
N ASP A 268 18.56 17.00 -2.99
CA ASP A 268 18.61 18.07 -3.98
C ASP A 268 17.23 18.61 -4.32
N ALA A 269 16.20 17.76 -4.33
CA ALA A 269 14.81 18.18 -4.51
C ALA A 269 14.22 18.88 -3.28
N GLY A 270 14.83 18.74 -2.10
CA GLY A 270 14.37 19.35 -0.83
C GLY A 270 13.57 18.40 0.05
N PHE A 271 13.69 17.08 -0.15
CA PHE A 271 13.17 16.09 0.78
C PHE A 271 14.14 15.85 1.95
N ASP A 272 13.61 15.62 3.13
CA ASP A 272 14.37 15.11 4.26
C ASP A 272 14.64 13.60 4.07
N TRP A 273 15.90 13.23 3.89
CA TRP A 273 16.33 11.83 3.84
C TRP A 273 16.53 11.31 5.26
N ARG A 274 15.74 10.31 5.66
CA ARG A 274 15.66 9.83 7.03
C ARG A 274 16.31 8.46 7.24
N GLU A 275 16.53 8.12 8.51
CA GLU A 275 16.90 6.75 8.89
C GLU A 275 15.69 5.79 8.76
N PRO A 276 15.94 4.49 8.46
CA PRO A 276 14.89 3.49 8.39
C PRO A 276 14.09 3.37 9.69
N GLY A 277 12.77 3.32 9.57
CA GLY A 277 11.89 3.20 10.72
C GLY A 277 10.42 3.47 10.37
N CYS A 278 9.57 3.46 11.37
CA CYS A 278 8.15 3.75 11.17
C CYS A 278 7.86 5.24 10.99
N SER A 279 8.66 6.13 11.61
CA SER A 279 8.54 7.59 11.47
C SER A 279 7.08 8.05 11.54
N MET A 280 6.65 8.90 10.62
CA MET A 280 5.29 9.44 10.57
C MET A 280 4.20 8.37 10.37
N CYS A 281 4.52 7.17 9.88
CA CYS A 281 3.51 6.09 9.72
C CYS A 281 2.76 5.76 11.02
N LEU A 282 3.43 5.89 12.18
CA LEU A 282 2.86 5.66 13.51
C LEU A 282 2.76 6.93 14.37
N ALA A 283 3.46 7.99 13.99
CA ALA A 283 3.57 9.25 14.76
C ALA A 283 4.02 9.05 16.22
N MET A 284 4.86 8.05 16.48
CA MET A 284 5.40 7.76 17.81
C MET A 284 6.71 8.50 18.12
N ASN A 285 7.21 9.26 17.17
CA ASN A 285 8.39 10.12 17.26
C ASN A 285 8.00 11.56 16.90
N PRO A 286 8.94 12.52 16.87
CA PRO A 286 8.65 13.90 16.46
C PRO A 286 8.12 14.06 15.03
N ASP A 287 8.30 13.05 14.15
CA ASP A 287 7.76 13.06 12.78
C ASP A 287 6.25 12.79 12.82
N LYS A 288 5.48 13.83 13.06
CA LYS A 288 4.00 13.77 13.11
C LYS A 288 3.39 15.02 12.52
N LEU A 289 2.13 14.93 12.14
CA LEU A 289 1.32 16.05 11.66
C LEU A 289 0.83 16.89 12.84
N ALA A 290 0.80 18.19 12.64
CA ALA A 290 0.06 19.10 13.48
C ALA A 290 -1.46 18.95 13.25
N PRO A 291 -2.31 19.44 14.18
CA PRO A 291 -3.75 19.48 13.96
C PRO A 291 -4.10 20.20 12.65
N GLN A 292 -4.98 19.59 11.86
CA GLN A 292 -5.44 20.06 10.54
C GLN A 292 -4.36 20.05 9.43
N GLU A 293 -3.10 19.76 9.73
CA GLU A 293 -2.06 19.58 8.72
C GLU A 293 -2.41 18.41 7.79
N ARG A 294 -2.32 18.63 6.48
CA ARG A 294 -2.71 17.67 5.46
C ARG A 294 -1.50 17.00 4.83
N ALA A 295 -1.54 15.68 4.77
CA ALA A 295 -0.44 14.91 4.18
C ALA A 295 -0.89 14.00 3.04
N ALA A 296 -0.07 13.91 1.99
CA ALA A 296 -0.05 12.79 1.07
C ALA A 296 0.98 11.76 1.57
N SER A 297 0.57 10.51 1.72
CA SER A 297 1.36 9.49 2.40
C SER A 297 1.32 8.16 1.67
N THR A 298 2.46 7.49 1.56
CA THR A 298 2.54 6.12 1.03
C THR A 298 2.29 5.05 2.10
N SER A 299 1.86 5.44 3.29
CA SER A 299 1.46 4.53 4.37
C SER A 299 0.29 3.62 3.97
N ASN A 300 -0.02 2.67 4.84
CA ASN A 300 -1.14 1.73 4.67
C ASN A 300 -2.42 2.18 5.37
N ARG A 301 -2.35 3.06 6.36
CA ARG A 301 -3.48 3.48 7.20
C ARG A 301 -3.55 4.99 7.35
N ASN A 302 -4.78 5.51 7.33
CA ASN A 302 -5.07 6.94 7.43
C ASN A 302 -6.24 7.25 8.38
N PHE A 303 -6.54 6.39 9.35
CA PHE A 303 -7.58 6.69 10.31
C PHE A 303 -7.22 7.92 11.18
N GLU A 304 -8.23 8.53 11.78
CA GLU A 304 -8.11 9.75 12.59
C GLU A 304 -6.98 9.66 13.61
N GLY A 305 -6.10 10.65 13.61
CA GLY A 305 -4.96 10.73 14.52
C GLY A 305 -3.78 9.80 14.21
N ARG A 306 -3.84 8.95 13.18
CA ARG A 306 -2.79 7.96 12.88
C ARG A 306 -1.41 8.57 12.69
N GLN A 307 -1.32 9.66 11.98
CA GLN A 307 -0.05 10.36 11.70
C GLN A 307 0.13 11.64 12.53
N GLY A 308 -0.67 11.80 13.57
CA GLY A 308 -0.70 12.94 14.48
C GLY A 308 -2.12 13.34 14.83
N ARG A 309 -2.35 13.77 16.07
CA ARG A 309 -3.69 14.15 16.54
C ARG A 309 -4.27 15.27 15.68
N GLY A 310 -5.43 15.04 15.08
CA GLY A 310 -6.10 16.00 14.18
C GLY A 310 -5.43 16.15 12.81
N GLY A 311 -4.39 15.35 12.51
CA GLY A 311 -3.75 15.31 11.20
C GLY A 311 -4.64 14.66 10.14
N ARG A 312 -4.57 15.14 8.92
CA ARG A 312 -5.41 14.75 7.77
C ARG A 312 -4.55 14.01 6.75
N THR A 313 -4.68 12.69 6.68
CA THR A 313 -3.82 11.84 5.84
C THR A 313 -4.57 11.28 4.66
N HIS A 314 -4.00 11.44 3.47
CA HIS A 314 -4.43 10.81 2.23
C HIS A 314 -3.41 9.76 1.79
N LEU A 315 -3.88 8.55 1.51
CA LEU A 315 -3.02 7.48 0.99
C LEU A 315 -2.89 7.60 -0.53
N VAL A 316 -1.65 7.49 -1.00
CA VAL A 316 -1.29 7.59 -2.42
C VAL A 316 -0.13 6.65 -2.76
N SER A 317 0.14 6.45 -4.06
CA SER A 317 1.32 5.74 -4.54
C SER A 317 2.60 6.60 -4.41
N PRO A 318 3.81 6.00 -4.42
CA PRO A 318 5.07 6.74 -4.32
C PRO A 318 5.25 7.81 -5.39
N ALA A 319 4.89 7.52 -6.63
CA ALA A 319 5.00 8.46 -7.74
C ALA A 319 4.03 9.64 -7.60
N VAL A 320 2.80 9.39 -7.14
CA VAL A 320 1.81 10.43 -6.83
C VAL A 320 2.28 11.27 -5.64
N ALA A 321 2.83 10.63 -4.59
CA ALA A 321 3.38 11.37 -3.44
C ALA A 321 4.50 12.33 -3.88
N ALA A 322 5.45 11.84 -4.69
CA ALA A 322 6.54 12.68 -5.20
C ALA A 322 6.00 13.83 -6.07
N ALA A 323 5.09 13.57 -7.01
CA ALA A 323 4.48 14.62 -7.83
C ALA A 323 3.71 15.65 -6.98
N THR A 324 2.97 15.20 -5.97
CA THR A 324 2.27 16.05 -5.01
C THR A 324 3.23 16.95 -4.22
N ALA A 325 4.40 16.44 -3.83
CA ALA A 325 5.42 17.25 -3.16
C ALA A 325 5.91 18.41 -4.03
N LEU A 326 5.98 18.19 -5.35
CA LEU A 326 6.49 19.17 -6.31
C LEU A 326 5.45 20.19 -6.75
N THR A 327 4.18 19.90 -6.59
CA THR A 327 3.07 20.80 -6.99
C THR A 327 2.43 21.53 -5.82
N GLY A 328 2.40 20.92 -4.63
CA GLY A 328 1.69 21.41 -3.44
C GLY A 328 0.21 20.99 -3.40
N HIS A 329 -0.26 20.23 -4.36
CA HIS A 329 -1.61 19.64 -4.46
C HIS A 329 -1.51 18.27 -5.13
N PHE A 330 -2.58 17.45 -5.09
CA PHE A 330 -2.54 16.11 -5.68
C PHE A 330 -2.27 16.17 -7.18
N ALA A 331 -1.21 15.48 -7.58
CA ALA A 331 -0.73 15.42 -8.97
C ALA A 331 -0.13 14.06 -9.29
N THR A 332 -0.08 13.75 -10.57
CA THR A 332 0.62 12.60 -11.15
C THR A 332 1.91 13.05 -11.82
N PRO A 333 2.84 12.14 -12.14
CA PRO A 333 4.03 12.49 -12.92
C PRO A 333 3.73 13.15 -14.27
N LYS A 334 2.57 12.84 -14.88
CA LYS A 334 2.14 13.45 -16.16
C LYS A 334 1.89 14.95 -16.06
N ASP A 335 1.53 15.44 -14.89
CA ASP A 335 1.24 16.86 -14.64
C ASP A 335 2.50 17.71 -14.50
N LEU A 336 3.68 17.06 -14.51
CA LEU A 336 5.00 17.69 -14.39
C LEU A 336 5.76 17.73 -15.73
N ALA A 337 5.17 17.16 -16.78
CA ALA A 337 5.77 17.07 -18.12
C ALA A 337 5.78 18.42 -18.84
#